data_ebbaa79a0818592d93fb120e830f9500
#
_entry.id   ebbaa79a0818592d93fb120e830f9500
#
_cell.length_a   1.000
_cell.length_b   1.000
_cell.length_c   1.000
_cell.angle_alpha   90.00
_cell.angle_beta   90.00
_cell.angle_gamma   90.00
#
_symmetry.space_group_name_H-M   'P 1'
#
loop_
_entity.id
_entity.type
_entity.pdbx_description
1 polymer ?
#
loop_
_entity_poly.entity_id
_entity_poly.type
_entity_poly.pdbx_seq_one_letter_code
_entity_poly.pdbx_strand_id
1 'polypeptide(L)'
;MFVWKVSTILSELERLQPTLYGAVQRIAKNWHSPERYQVFRQEYEALHRVSIDYAVMEKCQQSIVLPASFSWDDVGSWQALQRHFPQDAQNNTVHGLEHISLNTERCIVMGDHQPGEVVATVGVHDLLIVREGPHTLIARRDDEAGIKKLVEYLQAQKRTDLL
;
A
#
# COMPACT_ATOMS: atom_id res chain seq x y z
N MET A 1 -13.16 4.43 4.79
CA MET A 1 -12.62 5.47 5.71
C MET A 1 -13.35 5.36 7.03
N PHE A 2 -12.63 5.38 8.15
CA PHE A 2 -13.23 5.33 9.49
C PHE A 2 -13.05 6.67 10.20
N VAL A 3 -14.08 7.13 10.88
CA VAL A 3 -14.06 8.35 11.70
C VAL A 3 -14.69 8.01 13.05
N TRP A 4 -13.99 8.20 14.14
CA TRP A 4 -14.48 7.97 15.50
C TRP A 4 -13.83 8.90 16.52
N LYS A 5 -14.46 9.01 17.67
CA LYS A 5 -13.82 9.62 18.82
C LYS A 5 -12.80 8.63 19.40
N VAL A 6 -11.67 9.15 19.88
CA VAL A 6 -10.62 8.29 20.52
C VAL A 6 -11.20 7.46 21.66
N SER A 7 -12.05 8.04 22.50
CA SER A 7 -12.71 7.32 23.59
C SER A 7 -13.56 6.14 23.09
N THR A 8 -14.27 6.32 21.97
CA THR A 8 -15.13 5.27 21.40
C THR A 8 -14.29 4.08 20.93
N ILE A 9 -13.24 4.32 20.13
CA ILE A 9 -12.41 3.22 19.64
C ILE A 9 -11.65 2.52 20.77
N LEU A 10 -11.20 3.25 21.78
CA LEU A 10 -10.55 2.65 22.95
C LEU A 10 -11.50 1.76 23.74
N SER A 11 -12.76 2.18 23.97
CA SER A 11 -13.77 1.36 24.61
C SER A 11 -14.09 0.09 23.81
N GLU A 12 -14.18 0.18 22.49
CA GLU A 12 -14.42 -0.98 21.64
C GLU A 12 -13.21 -1.93 21.65
N LEU A 13 -11.98 -1.42 21.63
CA LEU A 13 -10.77 -2.23 21.77
C LEU A 13 -10.71 -2.92 23.14
N GLU A 14 -11.04 -2.24 24.22
CA GLU A 14 -11.10 -2.82 25.56
C GLU A 14 -12.09 -3.99 25.60
N ARG A 15 -13.26 -3.82 25.01
CA ARG A 15 -14.33 -4.82 24.97
C ARG A 15 -14.03 -6.01 24.07
N LEU A 16 -13.50 -5.76 22.85
CA LEU A 16 -13.39 -6.75 21.77
C LEU A 16 -11.99 -7.35 21.63
N GLN A 17 -10.97 -6.59 22.03
CA GLN A 17 -9.55 -6.91 21.86
C GLN A 17 -8.74 -6.55 23.12
N PRO A 18 -9.04 -7.15 24.29
CA PRO A 18 -8.44 -6.73 25.57
C PRO A 18 -6.90 -6.85 25.57
N THR A 19 -6.33 -7.84 24.88
CA THR A 19 -4.88 -7.99 24.74
C THR A 19 -4.26 -6.81 23.98
N LEU A 20 -4.85 -6.43 22.84
CA LEU A 20 -4.43 -5.28 22.06
C LEU A 20 -4.59 -3.98 22.85
N TYR A 21 -5.73 -3.79 23.51
CA TYR A 21 -5.98 -2.64 24.37
C TYR A 21 -4.93 -2.51 25.49
N GLY A 22 -4.61 -3.61 26.17
CA GLY A 22 -3.59 -3.63 27.21
C GLY A 22 -2.20 -3.23 26.70
N ALA A 23 -1.82 -3.71 25.51
CA ALA A 23 -0.56 -3.32 24.86
C ALA A 23 -0.54 -1.82 24.53
N VAL A 24 -1.63 -1.29 23.93
CA VAL A 24 -1.77 0.14 23.64
C VAL A 24 -1.64 1.00 24.90
N GLN A 25 -2.26 0.58 26.01
CA GLN A 25 -2.16 1.28 27.30
C GLN A 25 -0.72 1.29 27.83
N ARG A 26 0.01 0.16 27.77
CA ARG A 26 1.42 0.09 28.20
C ARG A 26 2.33 0.95 27.33
N ILE A 27 2.12 0.95 26.01
CA ILE A 27 2.84 1.83 25.10
C ILE A 27 2.56 3.30 25.44
N ALA A 28 1.30 3.68 25.58
CA ALA A 28 0.89 5.05 25.89
C ALA A 28 1.50 5.56 27.21
N LYS A 29 1.47 4.72 28.26
CA LYS A 29 2.06 5.05 29.57
C LYS A 29 3.54 5.34 29.50
N ASN A 30 4.27 4.65 28.62
CA ASN A 30 5.72 4.78 28.47
C ASN A 30 6.14 5.71 27.33
N TRP A 31 5.19 6.36 26.63
CA TRP A 31 5.50 7.13 25.42
C TRP A 31 6.48 8.28 25.63
N HIS A 32 6.51 8.86 26.82
CA HIS A 32 7.41 9.96 27.19
C HIS A 32 8.62 9.49 28.01
N SER A 33 8.80 8.17 28.22
CA SER A 33 9.96 7.63 28.94
C SER A 33 11.16 7.41 28.01
N PRO A 34 12.38 7.29 28.55
CA PRO A 34 13.56 6.92 27.76
C PRO A 34 13.40 5.54 27.08
N GLU A 35 12.65 4.63 27.68
CA GLU A 35 12.43 3.26 27.22
C GLU A 35 11.33 3.12 26.17
N ARG A 36 10.72 4.23 25.70
CA ARG A 36 9.57 4.23 24.80
C ARG A 36 9.70 3.30 23.58
N TYR A 37 10.85 3.30 22.91
CA TYR A 37 11.06 2.48 21.72
C TYR A 37 11.20 0.99 22.05
N GLN A 38 11.82 0.67 23.17
CA GLN A 38 11.95 -0.70 23.63
C GLN A 38 10.56 -1.27 23.99
N VAL A 39 9.80 -0.51 24.79
CA VAL A 39 8.43 -0.90 25.18
C VAL A 39 7.53 -1.02 23.93
N PHE A 40 7.58 -0.03 23.03
CA PHE A 40 6.80 -0.07 21.81
C PHE A 40 7.10 -1.34 21.00
N ARG A 41 8.38 -1.62 20.75
CA ARG A 41 8.79 -2.81 19.97
C ARG A 41 8.34 -4.10 20.65
N GLN A 42 8.59 -4.24 21.92
CA GLN A 42 8.23 -5.44 22.70
C GLN A 42 6.73 -5.71 22.67
N GLU A 43 5.92 -4.69 22.92
CA GLU A 43 4.47 -4.82 22.93
C GLU A 43 3.92 -5.07 21.52
N TYR A 44 4.42 -4.35 20.52
CA TYR A 44 3.95 -4.46 19.14
C TYR A 44 4.29 -5.82 18.50
N GLU A 45 5.50 -6.34 18.72
CA GLU A 45 5.93 -7.64 18.21
C GLU A 45 5.18 -8.82 18.83
N ALA A 46 4.67 -8.64 20.05
CA ALA A 46 3.86 -9.65 20.75
C ALA A 46 2.40 -9.71 20.29
N LEU A 47 1.93 -8.71 19.50
CA LEU A 47 0.54 -8.64 19.08
C LEU A 47 0.26 -9.54 17.88
N HIS A 48 -0.91 -10.18 17.92
CA HIS A 48 -1.44 -10.85 16.75
C HIS A 48 -1.88 -9.85 15.68
N ARG A 49 -1.47 -10.08 14.44
CA ARG A 49 -1.81 -9.23 13.30
C ARG A 49 -3.29 -9.39 12.92
N VAL A 50 -4.06 -8.32 13.05
CA VAL A 50 -5.48 -8.29 12.73
C VAL A 50 -5.85 -6.90 12.19
N SER A 51 -6.69 -6.83 11.16
CA SER A 51 -7.22 -5.54 10.69
C SER A 51 -8.30 -5.01 11.63
N ILE A 52 -8.50 -3.70 11.65
CA ILE A 52 -9.55 -3.05 12.44
C ILE A 52 -10.95 -3.53 12.04
N ASP A 53 -11.13 -3.91 10.78
CA ASP A 53 -12.39 -4.45 10.26
C ASP A 53 -12.78 -5.72 11.03
N TYR A 54 -11.90 -6.71 11.09
CA TYR A 54 -12.14 -7.96 11.80
C TYR A 54 -12.03 -7.82 13.33
N ALA A 55 -11.16 -6.93 13.81
CA ALA A 55 -10.97 -6.73 15.24
C ALA A 55 -12.17 -6.05 15.89
N VAL A 56 -12.75 -5.06 15.23
CA VAL A 56 -13.76 -4.17 15.80
C VAL A 56 -15.00 -4.06 14.93
N MET A 57 -14.86 -3.68 13.65
CA MET A 57 -16.01 -3.23 12.85
C MET A 57 -17.07 -4.30 12.62
N GLU A 58 -16.69 -5.53 12.38
CA GLU A 58 -17.65 -6.65 12.23
C GLU A 58 -18.45 -6.95 13.50
N LYS A 59 -17.94 -6.55 14.67
CA LYS A 59 -18.52 -6.83 15.99
C LYS A 59 -19.09 -5.59 16.67
N CYS A 60 -18.87 -4.43 16.08
CA CYS A 60 -19.35 -3.15 16.59
C CYS A 60 -20.88 -3.05 16.40
N GLN A 61 -21.60 -2.72 17.50
CA GLN A 61 -23.05 -2.60 17.45
C GLN A 61 -23.54 -1.19 17.14
N GLN A 62 -22.65 -0.20 17.21
CA GLN A 62 -22.96 1.22 17.03
C GLN A 62 -22.07 1.82 15.95
N SER A 63 -22.41 1.59 14.69
CA SER A 63 -21.76 2.22 13.55
C SER A 63 -22.79 2.93 12.67
N ILE A 64 -22.40 4.07 12.11
CA ILE A 64 -23.19 4.82 11.13
C ILE A 64 -22.41 4.79 9.83
N VAL A 65 -23.08 4.40 8.75
CA VAL A 65 -22.54 4.45 7.39
C VAL A 65 -23.06 5.70 6.70
N LEU A 66 -22.13 6.56 6.28
CA LEU A 66 -22.45 7.77 5.51
C LEU A 66 -22.00 7.56 4.07
N PRO A 67 -22.91 7.65 3.09
CA PRO A 67 -22.53 7.64 1.68
C PRO A 67 -21.62 8.85 1.38
N ALA A 68 -20.50 8.62 0.71
CA ALA A 68 -19.64 9.70 0.26
C ALA A 68 -20.32 10.45 -0.90
N SER A 69 -20.35 11.78 -0.84
CA SER A 69 -20.80 12.67 -1.93
C SER A 69 -19.65 13.12 -2.84
N PHE A 70 -18.46 12.61 -2.64
CA PHE A 70 -17.24 12.90 -3.40
C PHE A 70 -16.66 11.61 -3.97
N SER A 71 -15.85 11.73 -5.03
CA SER A 71 -15.13 10.60 -5.60
C SER A 71 -14.06 10.10 -4.62
N TRP A 72 -14.09 8.81 -4.34
CA TRP A 72 -13.08 8.12 -3.53
C TRP A 72 -12.53 6.95 -4.31
N ASP A 73 -11.22 6.83 -4.37
CA ASP A 73 -10.54 5.67 -4.93
C ASP A 73 -9.43 5.24 -3.97
N ASP A 74 -9.42 3.94 -3.67
CA ASP A 74 -8.32 3.32 -2.94
C ASP A 74 -7.23 2.93 -3.95
N VAL A 75 -6.18 3.75 -4.06
CA VAL A 75 -5.04 3.49 -4.94
C VAL A 75 -4.16 2.41 -4.32
N GLY A 76 -4.73 1.22 -4.14
CA GLY A 76 -4.06 0.06 -3.53
C GLY A 76 -3.35 -0.85 -4.53
N SER A 77 -3.42 -0.55 -5.83
CA SER A 77 -2.85 -1.38 -6.88
C SER A 77 -2.27 -0.55 -8.02
N TRP A 78 -1.35 -1.14 -8.78
CA TRP A 78 -0.82 -0.50 -9.98
C TRP A 78 -1.91 -0.23 -11.04
N GLN A 79 -2.90 -1.11 -11.15
CA GLN A 79 -4.02 -0.93 -12.06
C GLN A 79 -4.90 0.27 -11.70
N ALA A 80 -4.96 0.63 -10.41
CA ALA A 80 -5.69 1.81 -9.96
C ALA A 80 -5.17 3.10 -10.60
N LEU A 81 -3.87 3.17 -10.92
CA LEU A 81 -3.25 4.33 -11.56
C LEU A 81 -3.86 4.68 -12.91
N GLN A 82 -4.40 3.70 -13.65
CA GLN A 82 -5.09 3.94 -14.92
C GLN A 82 -6.34 4.84 -14.78
N ARG A 83 -6.92 4.92 -13.60
CA ARG A 83 -8.06 5.81 -13.30
C ARG A 83 -7.63 7.24 -12.99
N HIS A 84 -6.35 7.45 -12.70
CA HIS A 84 -5.82 8.74 -12.24
C HIS A 84 -4.91 9.42 -13.25
N PHE A 85 -4.39 8.67 -14.24
CA PHE A 85 -3.53 9.19 -15.28
C PHE A 85 -4.15 9.04 -16.65
N PRO A 86 -3.86 9.96 -17.60
CA PRO A 86 -4.32 9.85 -18.98
C PRO A 86 -3.83 8.56 -19.63
N GLN A 87 -4.65 8.03 -20.53
CA GLN A 87 -4.30 6.90 -21.38
C GLN A 87 -4.12 7.36 -22.82
N ASP A 88 -3.20 6.75 -23.55
CA ASP A 88 -3.07 6.94 -24.99
C ASP A 88 -4.13 6.17 -25.79
N ALA A 89 -4.10 6.30 -27.11
CA ALA A 89 -5.06 5.64 -28.00
C ALA A 89 -4.96 4.08 -27.96
N GLN A 90 -3.88 3.53 -27.45
CA GLN A 90 -3.64 2.10 -27.26
C GLN A 90 -3.90 1.65 -25.81
N ASN A 91 -4.51 2.51 -24.99
CA ASN A 91 -4.79 2.29 -23.58
C ASN A 91 -3.52 2.07 -22.73
N ASN A 92 -2.39 2.65 -23.11
CA ASN A 92 -1.24 2.70 -22.23
C ASN A 92 -1.35 3.87 -21.27
N THR A 93 -0.95 3.68 -20.02
CA THR A 93 -0.83 4.72 -19.00
C THR A 93 0.65 5.01 -18.80
N VAL A 94 1.08 6.24 -19.05
CA VAL A 94 2.49 6.66 -18.96
C VAL A 94 2.60 7.83 -17.99
N HIS A 95 3.54 7.75 -17.07
CA HIS A 95 3.82 8.84 -16.14
C HIS A 95 5.27 8.84 -15.71
N GLY A 96 5.86 10.03 -15.61
CA GLY A 96 7.18 10.25 -15.00
C GLY A 96 8.38 10.01 -15.93
N LEU A 97 8.16 9.60 -17.18
CA LEU A 97 9.23 9.37 -18.15
C LEU A 97 8.71 9.54 -19.59
N GLU A 98 9.62 9.60 -20.56
CA GLU A 98 9.28 9.51 -21.97
C GLU A 98 9.08 8.04 -22.38
N HIS A 99 7.97 7.76 -23.06
CA HIS A 99 7.68 6.42 -23.58
C HIS A 99 7.58 6.42 -25.11
N ILE A 100 8.44 5.67 -25.76
CA ILE A 100 8.41 5.43 -27.19
C ILE A 100 7.84 4.03 -27.43
N SER A 101 6.69 3.94 -28.09
CA SER A 101 5.99 2.67 -28.26
C SER A 101 5.71 2.35 -29.72
N LEU A 102 5.89 1.08 -30.09
CA LEU A 102 5.49 0.52 -31.39
C LEU A 102 4.74 -0.78 -31.15
N ASN A 103 3.47 -0.86 -31.62
CA ASN A 103 2.61 -2.03 -31.38
C ASN A 103 2.57 -2.45 -29.90
N THR A 104 2.43 -1.46 -29.01
CA THR A 104 2.36 -1.65 -27.55
C THR A 104 1.01 -1.19 -27.07
N GLU A 105 0.34 -2.02 -26.27
CA GLU A 105 -1.01 -1.72 -25.79
C GLU A 105 -1.26 -2.20 -24.37
N ARG A 106 -2.16 -1.49 -23.67
CA ARG A 106 -2.63 -1.81 -22.32
C ARG A 106 -1.50 -1.93 -21.28
N CYS A 107 -0.40 -1.21 -21.47
CA CYS A 107 0.72 -1.18 -20.54
C CYS A 107 0.61 -0.03 -19.53
N ILE A 108 1.18 -0.22 -18.37
CA ILE A 108 1.39 0.81 -17.36
C ILE A 108 2.90 1.06 -17.28
N VAL A 109 3.35 2.27 -17.61
CA VAL A 109 4.77 2.63 -17.65
C VAL A 109 4.97 3.83 -16.72
N MET A 110 5.72 3.63 -15.65
CA MET A 110 5.92 4.62 -14.59
C MET A 110 7.41 4.88 -14.39
N GLY A 111 7.77 6.13 -14.20
CA GLY A 111 9.14 6.55 -13.87
C GLY A 111 9.20 7.62 -12.78
N ASP A 112 10.40 7.97 -12.36
CA ASP A 112 10.69 8.90 -11.28
C ASP A 112 11.06 10.33 -11.75
N HIS A 113 10.66 10.68 -12.99
CA HIS A 113 10.91 12.01 -13.58
C HIS A 113 12.39 12.39 -13.74
N GLN A 114 13.28 11.41 -13.95
CA GLN A 114 14.67 11.75 -14.21
C GLN A 114 14.83 12.31 -15.63
N PRO A 115 15.57 13.43 -15.80
CA PRO A 115 15.81 14.01 -17.12
C PRO A 115 16.48 13.04 -18.09
N GLY A 116 15.91 12.89 -19.29
CA GLY A 116 16.47 12.04 -20.34
C GLY A 116 16.16 10.55 -20.19
N GLU A 117 15.35 10.16 -19.24
CA GLU A 117 14.87 8.79 -19.14
C GLU A 117 13.84 8.47 -20.23
N VAL A 118 14.13 7.44 -21.01
CA VAL A 118 13.27 6.94 -22.08
C VAL A 118 13.08 5.45 -21.91
N VAL A 119 11.83 5.01 -21.97
CA VAL A 119 11.48 3.59 -22.09
C VAL A 119 10.92 3.34 -23.49
N ALA A 120 11.55 2.46 -24.25
CA ALA A 120 11.06 2.04 -25.55
C ALA A 120 10.46 0.63 -25.47
N THR A 121 9.27 0.44 -26.05
CA THR A 121 8.60 -0.86 -26.08
C THR A 121 8.14 -1.19 -27.49
N VAL A 122 8.25 -2.47 -27.88
CA VAL A 122 7.88 -2.96 -29.20
C VAL A 122 7.12 -4.28 -29.08
N GLY A 123 5.91 -4.34 -29.61
CA GLY A 123 5.14 -5.58 -29.73
C GLY A 123 4.73 -6.21 -28.40
N VAL A 124 4.60 -5.42 -27.33
CA VAL A 124 4.24 -5.92 -26.00
C VAL A 124 2.86 -5.43 -25.57
N HIS A 125 2.22 -6.19 -24.69
CA HIS A 125 0.92 -5.84 -24.14
C HIS A 125 0.76 -6.32 -22.69
N ASP A 126 -0.15 -5.67 -21.97
CA ASP A 126 -0.54 -6.04 -20.61
C ASP A 126 0.65 -6.11 -19.62
N LEU A 127 1.61 -5.20 -19.76
CA LEU A 127 2.76 -5.10 -18.88
C LEU A 127 2.64 -3.93 -17.90
N LEU A 128 3.21 -4.14 -16.73
CA LEU A 128 3.62 -3.12 -15.79
C LEU A 128 5.13 -2.95 -15.92
N ILE A 129 5.58 -1.75 -16.21
CA ILE A 129 6.99 -1.35 -16.30
C ILE A 129 7.17 -0.19 -15.33
N VAL A 130 7.95 -0.39 -14.29
CA VAL A 130 8.25 0.65 -13.29
C VAL A 130 9.75 0.85 -13.24
N ARG A 131 10.18 2.09 -13.38
CA ARG A 131 11.59 2.47 -13.29
C ARG A 131 11.78 3.46 -12.15
N GLU A 132 12.72 3.13 -11.27
CA GLU A 132 13.12 3.95 -10.12
C GLU A 132 14.65 3.98 -10.08
N GLY A 133 15.25 5.12 -10.39
CA GLY A 133 16.71 5.26 -10.52
C GLY A 133 17.31 4.16 -11.42
N PRO A 134 18.29 3.36 -10.94
CA PRO A 134 18.91 2.31 -11.73
C PRO A 134 18.07 1.02 -11.82
N HIS A 135 16.93 0.95 -11.11
CA HIS A 135 16.14 -0.27 -11.00
C HIS A 135 14.95 -0.27 -11.94
N THR A 136 14.64 -1.41 -12.53
CA THR A 136 13.47 -1.57 -13.38
C THR A 136 12.74 -2.86 -13.02
N LEU A 137 11.46 -2.72 -12.72
CA LEU A 137 10.53 -3.83 -12.57
C LEU A 137 9.74 -4.00 -13.88
N ILE A 138 9.68 -5.21 -14.40
CA ILE A 138 8.77 -5.58 -15.48
C ILE A 138 7.97 -6.79 -15.01
N ALA A 139 6.67 -6.66 -15.06
CA ALA A 139 5.73 -7.70 -14.64
C ALA A 139 4.50 -7.70 -15.55
N ARG A 140 3.68 -8.73 -15.47
CA ARG A 140 2.31 -8.63 -15.98
C ARG A 140 1.54 -7.63 -15.12
N ARG A 141 0.77 -6.76 -15.72
CA ARG A 141 0.06 -5.69 -15.02
C ARG A 141 -1.00 -6.20 -14.03
N ASP A 142 -1.45 -7.44 -14.19
CA ASP A 142 -2.44 -8.11 -13.36
C ASP A 142 -1.83 -9.06 -12.31
N ASP A 143 -0.50 -9.19 -12.24
CA ASP A 143 0.18 -10.11 -11.32
C ASP A 143 0.73 -9.43 -10.07
N GLU A 144 -0.17 -8.84 -9.29
CA GLU A 144 0.20 -8.24 -7.99
C GLU A 144 0.72 -9.29 -6.99
N ALA A 145 0.21 -10.51 -7.07
CA ALA A 145 0.67 -11.60 -6.22
C ALA A 145 2.12 -12.01 -6.51
N GLY A 146 2.51 -11.99 -7.79
CA GLY A 146 3.89 -12.22 -8.23
C GLY A 146 4.84 -11.13 -7.72
N ILE A 147 4.42 -9.87 -7.82
CA ILE A 147 5.21 -8.73 -7.30
C ILE A 147 5.41 -8.86 -5.78
N LYS A 148 4.36 -9.21 -5.03
CA LYS A 148 4.48 -9.44 -3.59
C LYS A 148 5.46 -10.58 -3.26
N LYS A 149 5.41 -11.68 -4.00
CA LYS A 149 6.38 -12.80 -3.84
C LYS A 149 7.81 -12.37 -4.14
N LEU A 150 8.01 -11.50 -5.14
CA LEU A 150 9.33 -10.93 -5.42
C LEU A 150 9.86 -10.12 -4.24
N VAL A 151 9.03 -9.27 -3.63
CA VAL A 151 9.39 -8.52 -2.41
C VAL A 151 9.78 -9.47 -1.28
N GLU A 152 8.98 -10.50 -1.01
CA GLU A 152 9.28 -11.52 0.00
C GLU A 152 10.60 -12.27 -0.30
N TYR A 153 10.86 -12.59 -1.57
CA TYR A 153 12.11 -13.21 -2.01
C TYR A 153 13.31 -12.28 -1.77
N LEU A 154 13.23 -11.00 -2.14
CA LEU A 154 14.29 -10.02 -1.91
C LEU A 154 14.59 -9.83 -0.41
N GLN A 155 13.55 -9.81 0.42
CA GLN A 155 13.71 -9.77 1.88
C GLN A 155 14.45 -11.00 2.41
N ALA A 156 14.09 -12.19 1.94
CA ALA A 156 14.78 -13.44 2.31
C ALA A 156 16.25 -13.44 1.88
N GLN A 157 16.57 -12.83 0.74
CA GLN A 157 17.93 -12.63 0.24
C GLN A 157 18.68 -11.45 0.91
N LYS A 158 18.04 -10.73 1.84
CA LYS A 158 18.57 -9.53 2.51
C LYS A 158 18.94 -8.40 1.53
N ARG A 159 18.28 -8.35 0.38
CA ARG A 159 18.46 -7.29 -0.64
C ARG A 159 17.54 -6.11 -0.33
N THR A 160 17.75 -5.49 0.85
CA THR A 160 16.98 -4.32 1.30
C THR A 160 17.29 -3.06 0.50
N ASP A 161 18.36 -3.07 -0.26
CA ASP A 161 18.76 -2.04 -1.22
C ASP A 161 17.81 -1.96 -2.44
N LEU A 162 16.96 -2.97 -2.64
CA LEU A 162 15.99 -3.07 -3.74
C LEU A 162 14.52 -2.97 -3.27
N LEU A 163 14.29 -2.56 -2.02
CA LEU A 163 12.94 -2.52 -1.40
C LEU A 163 12.52 -1.12 -1.00
#